data_9e0f0b71be7e7e63cd2a783526c38aea
#
_entry.id   9e0f0b71be7e7e63cd2a783526c38aea
#
_cell.length_a   1.000
_cell.length_b   1.000
_cell.length_c   1.000
_cell.angle_alpha   90.00
_cell.angle_beta   90.00
_cell.angle_gamma   90.00
#
_symmetry.space_group_name_H-M   'P 1'
#
loop_
_entity.id
_entity.type
_entity.pdbx_description
1 polymer ?
#
loop_
_entity_poly.entity_id
_entity_poly.type
_entity_poly.pdbx_seq_one_letter_code
_entity_poly.pdbx_strand_id
1 'polypeptide(L)'
;MMVDGFEATDDNSAKTTLCVGRECYFVVGGGEMSESGIIEHQAQSVSALAGYNAKESDSPPVGIIGEVKHFECLRRPHVGERIETTVQMGMTFGNVTLAKCESTVDGETIARINLKVFMQ
;
A
#
# COMPACT_ATOMS: atom_id res chain seq x y z
N MET A 1 10.72 -6.26 -2.99
CA MET A 1 9.84 -5.28 -2.33
C MET A 1 8.70 -4.93 -3.27
N MET A 2 7.51 -4.78 -2.75
CA MET A 2 6.31 -4.51 -3.56
C MET A 2 6.03 -3.02 -3.74
N VAL A 3 7.06 -2.19 -3.70
CA VAL A 3 6.99 -0.74 -3.94
C VAL A 3 8.25 -0.32 -4.69
N ASP A 4 8.09 0.22 -5.88
CA ASP A 4 9.21 0.70 -6.70
C ASP A 4 9.50 2.18 -6.48
N GLY A 5 8.48 2.97 -6.17
CA GLY A 5 8.62 4.39 -5.96
C GLY A 5 7.76 4.90 -4.82
N PHE A 6 8.23 5.96 -4.17
CA PHE A 6 7.54 6.57 -3.04
C PHE A 6 7.68 8.09 -3.12
N GLU A 7 6.57 8.79 -2.92
CA GLU A 7 6.52 10.25 -2.86
C GLU A 7 5.56 10.67 -1.76
N ALA A 8 6.07 11.32 -0.71
CA ALA A 8 5.23 11.88 0.33
C ALA A 8 4.54 13.15 -0.21
N THR A 9 3.21 13.22 -0.09
CA THR A 9 2.45 14.38 -0.54
C THR A 9 2.16 15.34 0.61
N ASP A 10 2.04 14.81 1.83
CA ASP A 10 1.99 15.57 3.08
C ASP A 10 2.31 14.62 4.23
N ASP A 11 2.16 15.10 5.50
CA ASP A 11 2.50 14.27 6.68
C ASP A 11 1.65 13.02 6.82
N ASN A 12 0.48 13.00 6.21
CA ASN A 12 -0.48 11.90 6.35
C ASN A 12 -0.78 11.18 5.05
N SER A 13 -0.16 11.59 3.95
CA SER A 13 -0.45 11.03 2.63
C SER A 13 0.80 10.82 1.80
N ALA A 14 0.77 9.80 0.96
CA ALA A 14 1.85 9.50 0.05
C ALA A 14 1.31 8.82 -1.20
N LYS A 15 2.12 8.85 -2.26
CA LYS A 15 1.91 8.05 -3.46
C LYS A 15 3.02 7.04 -3.59
N THR A 16 2.66 5.82 -3.95
CA THR A 16 3.63 4.77 -4.25
C THR A 16 3.37 4.22 -5.63
N THR A 17 4.37 3.58 -6.20
CA THR A 17 4.26 2.96 -7.52
C THR A 17 4.85 1.57 -7.49
N LEU A 18 4.30 0.70 -8.34
CA LEU A 18 4.81 -0.64 -8.55
C LEU A 18 4.58 -1.03 -10.01
N CYS A 19 5.63 -1.43 -10.70
CA CYS A 19 5.51 -2.05 -12.02
C CYS A 19 5.32 -3.54 -11.85
N VAL A 20 4.27 -4.09 -12.43
CA VAL A 20 3.97 -5.53 -12.33
C VAL A 20 4.91 -6.28 -13.28
N GLY A 21 5.84 -7.05 -12.72
CA GLY A 21 6.81 -7.85 -13.49
C GLY A 21 6.44 -9.33 -13.50
N ARG A 22 6.90 -10.05 -14.53
CA ARG A 22 6.65 -11.50 -14.66
C ARG A 22 7.26 -12.29 -13.53
N GLU A 23 8.34 -11.80 -12.95
CA GLU A 23 9.05 -12.46 -11.85
C GLU A 23 8.42 -12.19 -10.49
N CYS A 24 7.38 -11.37 -10.42
CA CYS A 24 6.69 -11.10 -9.18
C CYS A 24 6.04 -12.38 -8.67
N TYR A 25 6.28 -12.71 -7.41
CA TYR A 25 5.74 -13.91 -6.77
C TYR A 25 4.20 -13.99 -6.87
N PHE A 26 3.54 -12.84 -6.87
CA PHE A 26 2.08 -12.76 -6.85
C PHE A 26 1.43 -12.76 -8.23
N VAL A 27 2.22 -12.88 -9.29
CA VAL A 27 1.68 -13.00 -10.65
C VAL A 27 1.32 -14.45 -10.90
N VAL A 28 0.08 -14.69 -11.29
CA VAL A 28 -0.45 -16.02 -11.56
C VAL A 28 -0.44 -16.34 -13.06
N GLY A 29 -0.82 -17.56 -13.43
CA GLY A 29 -0.64 -18.13 -14.75
C GLY A 29 -1.12 -17.31 -15.95
N GLY A 30 -2.10 -16.43 -15.79
CA GLY A 30 -2.57 -15.54 -16.87
C GLY A 30 -1.86 -14.21 -16.98
N GLY A 31 -0.78 -14.00 -16.21
CA GLY A 31 -0.07 -12.71 -16.19
C GLY A 31 -0.75 -11.66 -15.34
N GLU A 32 -1.74 -12.02 -14.56
CA GLU A 32 -2.42 -11.11 -13.62
C GLU A 32 -1.79 -11.22 -12.23
N MET A 33 -1.71 -10.08 -11.53
CA MET A 33 -1.34 -10.08 -10.13
C MET A 33 -2.54 -10.55 -9.30
N SER A 34 -2.29 -11.46 -8.35
CA SER A 34 -3.34 -11.93 -7.44
C SER A 34 -3.79 -10.82 -6.49
N GLU A 35 -4.98 -10.98 -5.89
CA GLU A 35 -5.47 -10.02 -4.89
C GLU A 35 -4.55 -9.97 -3.68
N SER A 36 -3.93 -11.09 -3.30
CA SER A 36 -2.93 -11.11 -2.22
C SER A 36 -1.74 -10.20 -2.55
N GLY A 37 -1.33 -10.16 -3.82
CA GLY A 37 -0.27 -9.26 -4.26
C GLY A 37 -0.65 -7.80 -4.16
N ILE A 38 -1.88 -7.46 -4.51
CA ILE A 38 -2.39 -6.08 -4.39
C ILE A 38 -2.40 -5.66 -2.92
N ILE A 39 -2.90 -6.53 -2.04
CA ILE A 39 -2.94 -6.26 -0.60
C ILE A 39 -1.53 -6.07 -0.06
N GLU A 40 -0.57 -6.93 -0.46
CA GLU A 40 0.82 -6.82 -0.03
C GLU A 40 1.45 -5.49 -0.49
N HIS A 41 1.21 -5.08 -1.73
CA HIS A 41 1.66 -3.78 -2.24
C HIS A 41 1.09 -2.63 -1.41
N GLN A 42 -0.22 -2.66 -1.15
CA GLN A 42 -0.89 -1.61 -0.37
C GLN A 42 -0.37 -1.59 1.07
N ALA A 43 -0.17 -2.75 1.67
CA ALA A 43 0.37 -2.87 3.01
C ALA A 43 1.79 -2.29 3.10
N GLN A 44 2.65 -2.62 2.14
CA GLN A 44 4.00 -2.08 2.10
C GLN A 44 4.01 -0.58 1.82
N SER A 45 3.03 -0.08 1.07
CA SER A 45 2.87 1.35 0.82
C SER A 45 2.58 2.11 2.11
N VAL A 46 1.70 1.57 2.96
CA VAL A 46 1.41 2.14 4.29
C VAL A 46 2.66 2.12 5.16
N SER A 47 3.40 1.01 5.17
CA SER A 47 4.63 0.88 5.94
C SER A 47 5.69 1.88 5.48
N ALA A 48 5.76 2.14 4.18
CA ALA A 48 6.71 3.12 3.63
C ALA A 48 6.40 4.53 4.13
N LEU A 49 5.13 4.92 4.19
CA LEU A 49 4.75 6.23 4.74
C LEU A 49 5.05 6.31 6.23
N ALA A 50 4.74 5.27 6.99
CA ALA A 50 5.04 5.22 8.42
C ALA A 50 6.54 5.34 8.67
N GLY A 51 7.37 4.63 7.88
CA GLY A 51 8.81 4.70 7.97
C GLY A 51 9.37 6.06 7.59
N TYR A 52 8.81 6.71 6.59
CA TYR A 52 9.18 8.06 6.19
C TYR A 52 8.93 9.06 7.32
N ASN A 53 7.75 9.01 7.94
CA ASN A 53 7.41 9.91 9.04
C ASN A 53 8.26 9.66 10.27
N ALA A 54 8.75 8.43 10.47
CA ALA A 54 9.58 8.06 11.60
C ALA A 54 11.04 8.49 11.48
N LYS A 55 11.50 8.91 10.31
CA LYS A 55 12.90 9.31 10.09
C LYS A 55 13.32 10.50 10.93
N GLU A 56 12.39 11.32 11.38
CA GLU A 56 12.66 12.47 12.24
C GLU A 56 12.66 12.09 13.72
N SER A 57 12.46 10.83 14.03
CA SER A 57 12.39 10.32 15.40
C SER A 57 13.66 9.51 15.72
N ASP A 58 14.15 9.60 16.95
CA ASP A 58 15.31 8.82 17.41
C ASP A 58 15.00 7.33 17.52
N SER A 59 13.72 6.98 17.62
CA SER A 59 13.25 5.59 17.67
C SER A 59 12.13 5.42 16.66
N PRO A 60 12.46 5.00 15.43
CA PRO A 60 11.40 4.81 14.44
C PRO A 60 10.41 3.74 14.90
N PRO A 61 9.11 4.05 14.89
CA PRO A 61 8.12 3.05 15.24
C PRO A 61 8.08 1.96 14.17
N VAL A 62 7.95 0.72 14.62
CA VAL A 62 7.71 -0.39 13.69
C VAL A 62 6.21 -0.48 13.51
N GLY A 63 5.73 -0.14 12.32
CA GLY A 63 4.33 -0.30 11.98
C GLY A 63 4.05 -1.76 11.68
N ILE A 64 3.10 -2.34 12.41
CA ILE A 64 2.61 -3.68 12.13
C ILE A 64 1.20 -3.55 11.62
N ILE A 65 0.92 -4.13 10.45
CA ILE A 65 -0.43 -4.16 9.92
C ILE A 65 -1.18 -5.24 10.65
N GLY A 66 -2.13 -4.81 11.49
CA GLY A 66 -2.88 -5.71 12.33
C GLY A 66 -4.09 -6.31 11.67
N GLU A 67 -4.80 -5.55 10.85
CA GLU A 67 -6.09 -6.00 10.34
C GLU A 67 -6.49 -5.29 9.05
N VAL A 68 -6.92 -6.08 8.05
CA VAL A 68 -7.60 -5.56 6.88
C VAL A 68 -9.09 -5.44 7.22
N LYS A 69 -9.62 -4.21 7.21
CA LYS A 69 -11.03 -3.96 7.54
C LYS A 69 -11.93 -4.14 6.33
N HIS A 70 -11.48 -3.73 5.18
CA HIS A 70 -12.25 -3.82 3.94
C HIS A 70 -11.29 -3.84 2.75
N PHE A 71 -11.53 -4.72 1.82
CA PHE A 71 -10.78 -4.78 0.57
C PHE A 71 -11.75 -4.96 -0.59
N GLU A 72 -11.60 -4.10 -1.60
CA GLU A 72 -12.38 -4.17 -2.82
C GLU A 72 -11.44 -4.22 -4.01
N CYS A 73 -11.58 -5.24 -4.83
CA CYS A 73 -10.81 -5.38 -6.07
C CYS A 73 -11.76 -5.28 -7.26
N LEU A 74 -11.61 -4.25 -8.06
CA LEU A 74 -12.43 -4.02 -9.26
C LEU A 74 -11.82 -4.68 -10.48
N ARG A 75 -10.48 -4.76 -10.53
CA ARG A 75 -9.73 -5.38 -11.61
C ARG A 75 -8.35 -5.77 -11.11
N ARG A 76 -7.84 -6.91 -11.57
CA ARG A 76 -6.47 -7.32 -11.27
C ARG A 76 -5.52 -6.72 -12.29
N PRO A 77 -4.40 -6.14 -11.86
CA PRO A 77 -3.41 -5.60 -12.80
C PRO A 77 -2.63 -6.71 -13.49
N HIS A 78 -2.20 -6.44 -14.72
CA HIS A 78 -1.44 -7.37 -15.54
C HIS A 78 0.04 -7.01 -15.57
N VAL A 79 0.86 -7.98 -15.94
CA VAL A 79 2.29 -7.76 -16.21
C VAL A 79 2.45 -6.63 -17.22
N GLY A 80 3.35 -5.71 -16.93
CA GLY A 80 3.61 -4.54 -17.73
C GLY A 80 2.85 -3.30 -17.30
N GLU A 81 1.82 -3.46 -16.46
CA GLU A 81 1.07 -2.32 -15.96
C GLU A 81 1.76 -1.71 -14.74
N ARG A 82 1.57 -0.41 -14.56
CA ARG A 82 2.10 0.33 -13.42
C ARG A 82 0.96 0.69 -12.49
N ILE A 83 1.07 0.23 -11.25
CA ILE A 83 0.10 0.56 -10.20
C ILE A 83 0.56 1.85 -9.52
N GLU A 84 -0.36 2.80 -9.37
CA GLU A 84 -0.15 3.97 -8.54
C GLU A 84 -1.10 3.87 -7.37
N THR A 85 -0.57 3.98 -6.15
CA THR A 85 -1.36 3.86 -4.94
C THR A 85 -1.24 5.13 -4.13
N THR A 86 -2.40 5.69 -3.75
CA THR A 86 -2.47 6.80 -2.81
C THR A 86 -2.73 6.22 -1.44
N VAL A 87 -1.87 6.55 -0.48
CA VAL A 87 -1.99 6.16 0.92
C VAL A 87 -2.42 7.37 1.71
N GLN A 88 -3.43 7.20 2.56
CA GLN A 88 -3.87 8.25 3.47
C GLN A 88 -3.97 7.69 4.88
N MET A 89 -3.22 8.26 5.81
CA MET A 89 -3.33 7.94 7.22
C MET A 89 -4.48 8.73 7.82
N GLY A 90 -5.33 8.04 8.55
CA GLY A 90 -6.49 8.64 9.20
C GLY A 90 -6.28 8.83 10.69
N MET A 91 -7.35 8.65 11.44
CA MET A 91 -7.35 8.88 12.88
C MET A 91 -6.52 7.85 13.63
N THR A 92 -5.89 8.30 14.71
CA THR A 92 -5.10 7.44 15.61
C THR A 92 -5.81 7.35 16.95
N PHE A 93 -5.97 6.11 17.43
CA PHE A 93 -6.54 5.82 18.74
C PHE A 93 -5.52 4.97 19.52
N GLY A 94 -4.84 5.60 20.49
CA GLY A 94 -3.76 4.93 21.21
C GLY A 94 -2.62 4.55 20.24
N ASN A 95 -2.36 3.25 20.09
CA ASN A 95 -1.34 2.75 19.17
C ASN A 95 -1.91 2.22 17.86
N VAL A 96 -3.18 2.50 17.57
CA VAL A 96 -3.86 2.05 16.35
C VAL A 96 -4.12 3.23 15.44
N THR A 97 -3.66 3.16 14.22
CA THR A 97 -3.91 4.17 13.18
C THR A 97 -4.72 3.53 12.07
N LEU A 98 -5.76 4.21 11.63
CA LEU A 98 -6.52 3.79 10.46
C LEU A 98 -5.80 4.28 9.20
N ALA A 99 -5.72 3.43 8.20
CA ALA A 99 -5.10 3.78 6.92
C ALA A 99 -6.02 3.39 5.77
N LYS A 100 -5.97 4.17 4.70
CA LYS A 100 -6.77 3.96 3.50
C LYS A 100 -5.85 4.00 2.29
N CYS A 101 -6.00 3.05 1.39
CA CYS A 101 -5.27 3.04 0.12
C CYS A 101 -6.23 2.91 -1.04
N GLU A 102 -5.93 3.64 -2.12
CA GLU A 102 -6.60 3.49 -3.40
C GLU A 102 -5.55 3.28 -4.47
N SER A 103 -5.66 2.19 -5.21
CA SER A 103 -4.72 1.83 -6.27
C SER A 103 -5.36 2.06 -7.64
N THR A 104 -4.60 2.67 -8.55
CA THR A 104 -5.05 2.96 -9.91
C THR A 104 -4.04 2.44 -10.93
N VAL A 105 -4.52 2.16 -12.13
CA VAL A 105 -3.71 1.90 -13.31
C VAL A 105 -4.24 2.81 -14.41
N ASP A 106 -3.37 3.65 -14.96
CA ASP A 106 -3.73 4.64 -15.99
C ASP A 106 -4.94 5.51 -15.58
N GLY A 107 -5.00 5.88 -14.30
CA GLY A 107 -6.07 6.72 -13.76
C GLY A 107 -7.36 5.99 -13.40
N GLU A 108 -7.46 4.70 -13.70
CA GLU A 108 -8.63 3.88 -13.36
C GLU A 108 -8.41 3.20 -12.02
N THR A 109 -9.36 3.38 -11.08
CA THR A 109 -9.29 2.71 -9.79
C THR A 109 -9.47 1.20 -9.96
N ILE A 110 -8.51 0.43 -9.46
CA ILE A 110 -8.56 -1.03 -9.56
C ILE A 110 -8.77 -1.70 -8.21
N ALA A 111 -8.39 -1.05 -7.11
CA ALA A 111 -8.55 -1.64 -5.78
C ALA A 111 -8.55 -0.57 -4.70
N ARG A 112 -9.28 -0.85 -3.61
CA ARG A 112 -9.31 -0.01 -2.40
C ARG A 112 -9.17 -0.90 -1.18
N ILE A 113 -8.50 -0.39 -0.15
CA ILE A 113 -8.35 -1.12 1.11
C ILE A 113 -8.41 -0.16 2.30
N ASN A 114 -9.02 -0.62 3.37
CA ASN A 114 -8.97 0.03 4.68
C ASN A 114 -8.25 -0.91 5.64
N LEU A 115 -7.27 -0.37 6.34
CA LEU A 115 -6.39 -1.13 7.23
C LEU A 115 -6.37 -0.52 8.62
N LYS A 116 -6.19 -1.36 9.64
CA LYS A 116 -5.73 -0.93 10.96
C LYS A 116 -4.25 -1.22 11.06
N VAL A 117 -3.48 -0.20 11.39
CA VAL A 117 -2.04 -0.32 11.60
C VAL A 117 -1.76 -0.19 13.08
N PHE A 118 -1.16 -1.22 13.66
CA PHE A 118 -0.75 -1.18 15.06
C PHE A 118 0.70 -0.72 15.12
N MET A 119 0.94 0.38 15.83
CA MET A 119 2.27 0.96 15.98
C MET A 119 2.84 0.54 17.33
N GLN A 120 4.10 0.15 17.32
CA GLN A 120 4.82 -0.18 18.55
C GLN A 120 5.64 0.98 19.02
#